data_b1c32e23ee13adfcb00210f3e026445b
#
_entry.id   b1c32e23ee13adfcb00210f3e026445b
#
_cell.length_a   1.000
_cell.length_b   1.000
_cell.length_c   1.000
_cell.angle_alpha   90.00
_cell.angle_beta   90.00
_cell.angle_gamma   90.00
#
_symmetry.space_group_name_H-M   'P 1'
#
loop_
_entity.id
_entity.type
_entity.pdbx_description
1 polymer ?
#
loop_
_entity_poly.entity_id
_entity_poly.type
_entity_poly.pdbx_seq_one_letter_code
_entity_poly.pdbx_strand_id
1 'polypeptide(L)'
;MVAPRLVVGLLAVALAAVLTGCTGGGRESTCDSANGIVECGPEQRSDPPKITGELLTGGSYDVADQRGQVVVVNFWGSWCAPCRAEADDLEGTYQATKDSGVTFLGINVQDSRDKAIAFEEGRVSYPSIFDPGSRLALDMDIPPNTIPATVVLDREGRIAVVIRAAVRQEGLQPIVERIAAESPAPSGQR
;
A
#
# COMPACT_ATOMS: atom_id res chain seq x y z
N MET A 1 36.22 63.46 -60.47
CA MET A 1 35.73 63.60 -59.12
C MET A 1 35.02 62.35 -58.78
N VAL A 2 35.68 61.45 -58.10
CA VAL A 2 35.26 60.03 -57.92
C VAL A 2 34.99 59.83 -56.42
N ALA A 3 33.79 59.48 -56.07
CA ALA A 3 33.40 59.11 -54.70
C ALA A 3 33.71 57.67 -54.43
N PRO A 4 34.29 57.27 -53.27
CA PRO A 4 34.51 55.89 -52.91
C PRO A 4 33.28 55.33 -52.26
N ARG A 5 32.89 54.18 -52.76
CA ARG A 5 31.83 53.32 -52.20
C ARG A 5 32.35 52.56 -50.96
N LEU A 6 31.81 52.85 -49.82
CA LEU A 6 31.99 52.11 -48.60
C LEU A 6 31.16 50.77 -48.69
N VAL A 7 31.85 49.66 -48.69
CA VAL A 7 31.26 48.34 -48.56
C VAL A 7 31.20 48.01 -47.06
N VAL A 8 30.00 48.10 -46.49
CA VAL A 8 29.77 47.69 -45.13
C VAL A 8 29.48 46.21 -45.16
N GLY A 9 30.45 45.42 -44.72
CA GLY A 9 30.27 44.01 -44.52
C GLY A 9 29.45 43.71 -43.27
N LEU A 10 28.25 43.18 -43.44
CA LEU A 10 27.41 42.65 -42.38
C LEU A 10 27.94 41.26 -41.97
N LEU A 11 28.65 41.18 -40.84
CA LEU A 11 28.92 39.95 -40.15
C LEU A 11 27.66 39.56 -39.36
N ALA A 12 26.83 38.70 -39.91
CA ALA A 12 25.75 38.05 -39.17
C ALA A 12 26.35 36.89 -38.34
N VAL A 13 26.60 37.15 -37.06
CA VAL A 13 26.92 36.09 -36.09
C VAL A 13 25.62 35.43 -35.73
N ALA A 14 25.38 34.26 -36.34
CA ALA A 14 24.28 33.38 -35.93
C ALA A 14 24.67 32.66 -34.62
N LEU A 15 24.21 33.23 -33.50
CA LEU A 15 24.30 32.59 -32.19
C LEU A 15 23.22 31.50 -32.12
N ALA A 16 23.58 30.27 -32.53
CA ALA A 16 22.74 29.10 -32.32
C ALA A 16 22.77 28.77 -30.83
N ALA A 17 21.78 29.29 -30.08
CA ALA A 17 21.49 28.82 -28.73
C ALA A 17 20.98 27.39 -28.81
N VAL A 18 21.85 26.41 -28.56
CA VAL A 18 21.46 25.01 -28.29
C VAL A 18 20.78 25.00 -26.94
N LEU A 19 19.48 25.14 -26.93
CA LEU A 19 18.63 24.82 -25.80
C LEU A 19 18.60 23.29 -25.68
N THR A 20 19.62 22.73 -25.05
CA THR A 20 19.52 21.38 -24.49
C THR A 20 18.50 21.45 -23.36
N GLY A 21 17.24 21.31 -23.74
CA GLY A 21 16.17 21.06 -22.81
C GLY A 21 16.47 19.73 -22.11
N CYS A 22 16.96 19.82 -20.88
CA CYS A 22 16.85 18.72 -19.93
C CYS A 22 15.35 18.50 -19.70
N THR A 23 14.72 17.69 -20.56
CA THR A 23 13.50 17.00 -20.19
C THR A 23 13.89 15.90 -19.20
N GLY A 24 14.33 16.32 -18.02
CA GLY A 24 14.24 15.51 -16.82
C GLY A 24 12.75 15.41 -16.52
N GLY A 25 12.08 14.51 -17.20
CA GLY A 25 10.79 14.00 -16.78
C GLY A 25 11.04 13.28 -15.44
N GLY A 26 11.12 14.06 -14.36
CA GLY A 26 10.86 13.53 -13.04
C GLY A 26 9.45 12.98 -13.14
N ARG A 27 9.33 11.65 -13.32
CA ARG A 27 8.12 10.97 -12.96
C ARG A 27 7.94 11.30 -11.50
N GLU A 28 7.06 12.25 -11.20
CA GLU A 28 6.45 12.25 -9.87
C GLU A 28 5.86 10.86 -9.70
N SER A 29 6.48 10.11 -8.82
CA SER A 29 6.08 8.74 -8.53
C SER A 29 4.81 8.81 -7.69
N THR A 30 3.70 9.08 -8.36
CA THR A 30 2.37 9.06 -7.73
C THR A 30 1.81 7.66 -7.86
N CYS A 31 1.29 7.13 -6.73
CA CYS A 31 0.52 5.90 -6.76
C CYS A 31 -0.77 6.10 -7.57
N ASP A 32 -1.20 5.08 -8.30
CA ASP A 32 -2.47 5.12 -9.01
C ASP A 32 -3.63 5.06 -8.02
N SER A 33 -4.65 5.88 -8.25
CA SER A 33 -5.85 5.90 -7.39
C SER A 33 -7.10 5.82 -8.24
N ALA A 34 -7.89 4.77 -8.04
CA ALA A 34 -9.15 4.55 -8.71
C ALA A 34 -10.14 3.78 -7.82
N ASN A 35 -11.40 4.20 -7.79
CA ASN A 35 -12.50 3.48 -7.11
C ASN A 35 -12.22 3.14 -5.62
N GLY A 36 -11.51 4.01 -4.89
CA GLY A 36 -11.16 3.79 -3.49
C GLY A 36 -9.97 2.85 -3.26
N ILE A 37 -9.31 2.42 -4.33
CA ILE A 37 -8.09 1.64 -4.29
C ILE A 37 -6.92 2.57 -4.65
N VAL A 38 -5.88 2.58 -3.82
CA VAL A 38 -4.61 3.24 -4.08
C VAL A 38 -3.58 2.15 -4.26
N GLU A 39 -2.88 2.12 -5.38
CA GLU A 39 -1.85 1.13 -5.69
C GLU A 39 -0.53 1.80 -6.04
N CYS A 40 0.56 1.35 -5.41
CA CYS A 40 1.91 1.85 -5.61
C CYS A 40 2.78 0.80 -6.29
N GLY A 41 3.44 1.18 -7.39
CA GLY A 41 4.48 0.35 -7.99
C GLY A 41 5.67 0.16 -7.03
N PRO A 42 6.52 -0.88 -7.20
CA PRO A 42 7.61 -1.19 -6.26
C PRO A 42 8.56 -0.04 -5.94
N GLU A 43 8.83 0.85 -6.91
CA GLU A 43 9.71 2.01 -6.74
C GLU A 43 9.05 3.21 -6.04
N GLN A 44 7.74 3.13 -5.78
CA GLN A 44 6.93 4.23 -5.23
C GLN A 44 6.46 3.94 -3.81
N ARG A 45 6.71 2.72 -3.32
CA ARG A 45 6.31 2.28 -1.99
C ARG A 45 7.16 2.96 -0.93
N SER A 46 6.50 3.52 0.08
CA SER A 46 7.16 4.12 1.24
C SER A 46 7.81 3.06 2.14
N ASP A 47 8.62 3.52 3.09
CA ASP A 47 9.19 2.65 4.11
C ASP A 47 8.10 1.86 4.85
N PRO A 48 8.41 0.63 5.33
CA PRO A 48 7.46 -0.21 6.04
C PRO A 48 6.86 0.48 7.26
N PRO A 49 5.53 0.46 7.43
CA PRO A 49 4.90 0.94 8.64
C PRO A 49 5.26 0.06 9.84
N LYS A 50 5.26 0.64 11.02
CA LYS A 50 5.43 -0.11 12.26
C LYS A 50 4.07 -0.64 12.72
N ILE A 51 3.85 -1.94 12.56
CA ILE A 51 2.62 -2.60 13.01
C ILE A 51 2.99 -3.65 14.06
N THR A 52 2.76 -3.31 15.32
CA THR A 52 3.00 -4.21 16.46
C THR A 52 1.92 -3.99 17.52
N GLY A 53 1.50 -5.05 18.18
CA GLY A 53 0.48 -4.95 19.22
C GLY A 53 0.15 -6.28 19.88
N GLU A 54 -0.74 -6.21 20.88
CA GLU A 54 -1.25 -7.37 21.57
C GLU A 54 -2.35 -8.05 20.74
N LEU A 55 -2.30 -9.37 20.63
CA LEU A 55 -3.34 -10.15 19.95
C LEU A 55 -4.63 -10.21 20.77
N LEU A 56 -5.78 -10.37 20.10
CA LEU A 56 -7.07 -10.62 20.76
C LEU A 56 -7.01 -11.83 21.70
N THR A 57 -6.31 -12.87 21.31
CA THR A 57 -6.16 -14.12 22.07
C THR A 57 -4.99 -14.10 23.06
N GLY A 58 -4.31 -12.97 23.21
CA GLY A 58 -3.11 -12.82 24.04
C GLY A 58 -1.82 -13.07 23.27
N GLY A 59 -0.69 -12.62 23.87
CA GLY A 59 0.59 -12.58 23.18
C GLY A 59 0.75 -11.31 22.34
N SER A 60 1.87 -11.20 21.62
CA SER A 60 2.20 -10.03 20.80
C SER A 60 2.45 -10.45 19.35
N TYR A 61 2.21 -9.52 18.45
CA TYR A 61 2.49 -9.68 17.02
C TYR A 61 3.31 -8.47 16.53
N ASP A 62 4.33 -8.75 15.74
CA ASP A 62 5.07 -7.71 15.01
C ASP A 62 5.09 -8.09 13.52
N VAL A 63 4.59 -7.20 12.67
CA VAL A 63 4.59 -7.44 11.23
C VAL A 63 6.01 -7.53 10.65
N ALA A 64 7.00 -6.97 11.35
CA ALA A 64 8.39 -7.09 10.94
C ALA A 64 8.91 -8.53 10.93
N ASP A 65 8.33 -9.42 11.72
CA ASP A 65 8.68 -10.85 11.75
C ASP A 65 8.16 -11.61 10.52
N GLN A 66 7.30 -10.96 9.71
CA GLN A 66 6.72 -11.54 8.50
C GLN A 66 7.50 -11.14 7.22
N ARG A 67 8.70 -10.57 7.35
CA ARG A 67 9.51 -10.23 6.18
C ARG A 67 9.76 -11.45 5.29
N GLY A 68 9.60 -11.24 3.98
CA GLY A 68 9.62 -12.31 2.98
C GLY A 68 8.24 -12.84 2.61
N GLN A 69 7.20 -12.49 3.38
CA GLN A 69 5.80 -12.77 3.06
C GLN A 69 5.07 -11.49 2.66
N VAL A 70 4.06 -11.62 1.83
CA VAL A 70 3.04 -10.59 1.62
C VAL A 70 2.10 -10.61 2.81
N VAL A 71 1.83 -9.45 3.40
CA VAL A 71 0.91 -9.34 4.54
C VAL A 71 -0.33 -8.55 4.14
N VAL A 72 -1.50 -9.16 4.27
CA VAL A 72 -2.78 -8.48 4.11
C VAL A 72 -3.28 -8.04 5.48
N VAL A 73 -3.35 -6.73 5.70
CA VAL A 73 -3.79 -6.13 6.96
C VAL A 73 -5.20 -5.59 6.77
N ASN A 74 -6.16 -6.07 7.57
CA ASN A 74 -7.54 -5.61 7.52
C ASN A 74 -7.94 -4.89 8.83
N PHE A 75 -8.41 -3.66 8.73
CA PHE A 75 -8.95 -2.87 9.84
C PHE A 75 -10.45 -3.10 9.96
N TRP A 76 -10.88 -3.60 11.12
CA TRP A 76 -12.24 -4.06 11.33
C TRP A 76 -12.77 -3.83 12.75
N GLY A 77 -14.09 -3.98 12.92
CA GLY A 77 -14.74 -4.01 14.22
C GLY A 77 -15.98 -4.90 14.19
N SER A 78 -16.31 -5.58 15.30
CA SER A 78 -17.48 -6.45 15.40
C SER A 78 -18.80 -5.70 15.22
N TRP A 79 -18.81 -4.41 15.50
CA TRP A 79 -19.94 -3.49 15.34
C TRP A 79 -20.11 -2.99 13.90
N CYS A 80 -19.11 -3.13 13.05
CA CYS A 80 -19.06 -2.61 11.68
C CYS A 80 -19.77 -3.59 10.73
N ALA A 81 -20.95 -3.25 10.24
CA ALA A 81 -21.72 -4.14 9.38
C ALA A 81 -21.00 -4.54 8.07
N PRO A 82 -20.37 -3.62 7.31
CA PRO A 82 -19.61 -4.00 6.12
C PRO A 82 -18.38 -4.85 6.45
N CYS A 83 -17.69 -4.63 7.59
CA CYS A 83 -16.58 -5.48 8.01
C CYS A 83 -17.03 -6.93 8.27
N ARG A 84 -18.22 -7.08 8.85
CA ARG A 84 -18.81 -8.41 9.08
C ARG A 84 -19.20 -9.11 7.78
N ALA A 85 -19.60 -8.34 6.77
CA ALA A 85 -19.99 -8.88 5.48
C ALA A 85 -18.81 -9.36 4.62
N GLU A 86 -17.60 -8.78 4.82
CA GLU A 86 -16.40 -9.15 4.06
C GLU A 86 -15.57 -10.28 4.73
N ALA A 87 -15.87 -10.64 5.97
CA ALA A 87 -15.03 -11.57 6.75
C ALA A 87 -14.83 -12.94 6.08
N ASP A 88 -15.87 -13.49 5.48
CA ASP A 88 -15.81 -14.77 4.79
C ASP A 88 -15.00 -14.65 3.45
N ASP A 89 -15.05 -13.49 2.78
CA ASP A 89 -14.27 -13.19 1.59
C ASP A 89 -12.77 -13.04 1.92
N LEU A 90 -12.45 -12.42 3.07
CA LEU A 90 -11.08 -12.32 3.59
C LEU A 90 -10.53 -13.70 3.95
N GLU A 91 -11.29 -14.50 4.69
CA GLU A 91 -10.90 -15.88 5.03
C GLU A 91 -10.72 -16.74 3.78
N GLY A 92 -11.65 -16.65 2.81
CA GLY A 92 -11.53 -17.35 1.53
C GLY A 92 -10.25 -16.97 0.78
N THR A 93 -9.92 -15.66 0.74
CA THR A 93 -8.68 -15.17 0.12
C THR A 93 -7.44 -15.70 0.87
N TYR A 94 -7.44 -15.67 2.21
CA TYR A 94 -6.35 -16.21 3.01
C TYR A 94 -6.12 -17.70 2.73
N GLN A 95 -7.17 -18.50 2.77
CA GLN A 95 -7.06 -19.95 2.51
C GLN A 95 -6.54 -20.25 1.09
N ALA A 96 -6.92 -19.43 0.10
CA ALA A 96 -6.47 -19.59 -1.28
C ALA A 96 -4.99 -19.18 -1.49
N THR A 97 -4.44 -18.29 -0.64
CA THR A 97 -3.13 -17.68 -0.89
C THR A 97 -2.04 -18.01 0.14
N LYS A 98 -2.38 -18.54 1.32
CA LYS A 98 -1.43 -18.80 2.43
C LYS A 98 -0.23 -19.66 2.04
N ASP A 99 -0.43 -20.64 1.16
CA ASP A 99 0.64 -21.55 0.71
C ASP A 99 1.57 -20.89 -0.34
N SER A 100 1.24 -19.66 -0.78
CA SER A 100 2.03 -18.86 -1.72
C SER A 100 2.89 -17.78 -1.04
N GLY A 101 3.11 -17.89 0.27
CA GLY A 101 3.88 -16.92 1.05
C GLY A 101 3.10 -15.64 1.34
N VAL A 102 1.81 -15.79 1.58
CA VAL A 102 0.90 -14.72 2.01
C VAL A 102 0.40 -15.02 3.41
N THR A 103 0.35 -14.00 4.26
CA THR A 103 -0.30 -14.08 5.57
C THR A 103 -1.29 -12.94 5.75
N PHE A 104 -2.22 -13.11 6.69
CA PHE A 104 -3.25 -12.13 7.01
C PHE A 104 -3.14 -11.69 8.46
N LEU A 105 -3.50 -10.44 8.72
CA LEU A 105 -3.55 -9.83 10.04
C LEU A 105 -4.80 -8.94 10.14
N GLY A 106 -5.66 -9.21 11.09
CA GLY A 106 -6.71 -8.29 11.48
C GLY A 106 -6.16 -7.21 12.42
N ILE A 107 -6.71 -6.02 12.37
CA ILE A 107 -6.54 -4.98 13.40
C ILE A 107 -7.92 -4.58 13.86
N ASN A 108 -8.29 -5.03 15.06
CA ASN A 108 -9.60 -4.76 15.64
C ASN A 108 -9.59 -3.39 16.32
N VAL A 109 -10.46 -2.49 15.88
CA VAL A 109 -10.50 -1.10 16.33
C VAL A 109 -11.85 -0.71 16.93
N GLN A 110 -11.83 0.18 17.92
CA GLN A 110 -13.02 0.76 18.57
C GLN A 110 -14.02 -0.31 19.06
N ASP A 111 -13.52 -1.40 19.60
CA ASP A 111 -14.31 -2.57 19.99
C ASP A 111 -14.01 -3.00 21.43
N SER A 112 -14.81 -3.91 21.94
CA SER A 112 -14.47 -4.66 23.14
C SER A 112 -13.89 -6.02 22.78
N ARG A 113 -12.87 -6.46 23.52
CA ARG A 113 -12.16 -7.71 23.28
C ARG A 113 -13.11 -8.91 23.18
N ASP A 114 -14.06 -9.02 24.11
CA ASP A 114 -15.00 -10.16 24.16
C ASP A 114 -15.89 -10.22 22.92
N LYS A 115 -16.37 -9.08 22.42
CA LYS A 115 -17.19 -9.03 21.20
C LYS A 115 -16.37 -9.33 19.96
N ALA A 116 -15.13 -8.86 19.92
CA ALA A 116 -14.21 -9.12 18.83
C ALA A 116 -13.90 -10.63 18.75
N ILE A 117 -13.53 -11.25 19.89
CA ILE A 117 -13.26 -12.69 19.97
C ILE A 117 -14.49 -13.49 19.54
N ALA A 118 -15.67 -13.16 20.09
CA ALA A 118 -16.92 -13.89 19.77
C ALA A 118 -17.29 -13.76 18.28
N PHE A 119 -16.90 -12.68 17.61
CA PHE A 119 -17.13 -12.53 16.18
C PHE A 119 -16.15 -13.36 15.33
N GLU A 120 -14.87 -13.41 15.71
CA GLU A 120 -13.84 -14.15 14.96
C GLU A 120 -13.95 -15.68 15.16
N GLU A 121 -14.47 -16.12 16.29
CA GLU A 121 -14.53 -17.53 16.63
C GLU A 121 -15.22 -18.37 15.54
N GLY A 122 -14.46 -19.32 14.97
CA GLY A 122 -14.91 -20.18 13.89
C GLY A 122 -15.13 -19.49 12.53
N ARG A 123 -14.77 -18.20 12.39
CA ARG A 123 -14.97 -17.43 11.16
C ARG A 123 -13.68 -17.13 10.41
N VAL A 124 -12.64 -16.74 11.12
CA VAL A 124 -11.33 -16.45 10.54
C VAL A 124 -10.25 -17.28 11.24
N SER A 125 -9.21 -17.64 10.50
CA SER A 125 -8.12 -18.50 11.00
C SER A 125 -6.78 -17.75 11.11
N TYR A 126 -6.73 -16.48 10.77
CA TYR A 126 -5.57 -15.60 10.94
C TYR A 126 -5.72 -14.74 12.20
N PRO A 127 -4.58 -14.26 12.80
CA PRO A 127 -4.63 -13.49 14.04
C PRO A 127 -5.12 -12.07 13.86
N SER A 128 -5.61 -11.46 14.97
CA SER A 128 -5.95 -10.04 15.04
C SER A 128 -5.28 -9.35 16.22
N ILE A 129 -4.68 -8.17 15.97
CA ILE A 129 -4.24 -7.22 17.00
C ILE A 129 -5.46 -6.50 17.57
N PHE A 130 -5.48 -6.33 18.89
CA PHE A 130 -6.49 -5.54 19.60
C PHE A 130 -6.01 -4.09 19.76
N ASP A 131 -6.56 -3.18 18.96
CA ASP A 131 -6.26 -1.74 18.98
C ASP A 131 -7.51 -0.89 19.21
N PRO A 132 -8.13 -0.94 20.40
CA PRO A 132 -9.39 -0.23 20.66
C PRO A 132 -9.24 1.30 20.53
N GLY A 133 -8.02 1.82 20.61
CA GLY A 133 -7.70 3.24 20.42
C GLY A 133 -7.50 3.65 18.97
N SER A 134 -7.54 2.72 18.01
CA SER A 134 -7.30 2.97 16.58
C SER A 134 -5.96 3.65 16.27
N ARG A 135 -4.93 3.41 17.08
CA ARG A 135 -3.62 4.06 16.90
C ARG A 135 -2.92 3.57 15.65
N LEU A 136 -2.96 2.26 15.39
CA LEU A 136 -2.37 1.69 14.18
C LEU A 136 -3.08 2.18 12.90
N ALA A 137 -4.40 2.37 12.96
CA ALA A 137 -5.13 2.94 11.84
C ALA A 137 -4.69 4.39 11.56
N LEU A 138 -4.53 5.20 12.60
CA LEU A 138 -4.08 6.60 12.48
C LEU A 138 -2.63 6.69 11.97
N ASP A 139 -1.74 5.81 12.46
CA ASP A 139 -0.33 5.77 12.02
C ASP A 139 -0.18 5.37 10.53
N MET A 140 -1.23 4.77 9.95
CA MET A 140 -1.29 4.39 8.53
C MET A 140 -2.20 5.29 7.70
N ASP A 141 -2.54 6.49 8.18
CA ASP A 141 -3.43 7.44 7.52
C ASP A 141 -4.80 6.84 7.14
N ILE A 142 -5.30 5.91 7.97
CA ILE A 142 -6.63 5.34 7.85
C ILE A 142 -7.52 5.99 8.91
N PRO A 143 -8.41 6.92 8.53
CA PRO A 143 -9.32 7.53 9.49
C PRO A 143 -10.22 6.46 10.14
N PRO A 144 -10.42 6.49 11.47
CA PRO A 144 -11.16 5.44 12.19
C PRO A 144 -12.61 5.24 11.73
N ASN A 145 -13.19 6.25 11.06
CA ASN A 145 -14.55 6.19 10.51
C ASN A 145 -14.59 5.66 9.06
N THR A 146 -13.46 5.22 8.50
CA THR A 146 -13.36 4.69 7.13
C THR A 146 -13.05 3.19 7.11
N ILE A 147 -13.46 2.46 8.13
CA ILE A 147 -13.40 1.00 8.12
C ILE A 147 -14.67 0.41 7.46
N PRO A 148 -14.55 -0.75 6.78
CA PRO A 148 -13.33 -1.54 6.63
C PRO A 148 -12.29 -0.89 5.72
N ALA A 149 -11.03 -1.18 6.01
CA ALA A 149 -9.93 -0.83 5.13
C ALA A 149 -8.95 -2.02 5.09
N THR A 150 -8.47 -2.32 3.89
CA THR A 150 -7.49 -3.39 3.67
C THR A 150 -6.22 -2.81 3.09
N VAL A 151 -5.08 -3.16 3.68
CA VAL A 151 -3.74 -2.77 3.23
C VAL A 151 -2.97 -4.02 2.85
N VAL A 152 -2.37 -4.04 1.66
CA VAL A 152 -1.49 -5.12 1.23
C VAL A 152 -0.05 -4.63 1.33
N LEU A 153 0.74 -5.31 2.13
CA LEU A 153 2.17 -5.09 2.26
C LEU A 153 2.93 -6.07 1.39
N ASP A 154 3.96 -5.60 0.70
CA ASP A 154 4.86 -6.45 -0.07
C ASP A 154 5.80 -7.29 0.84
N ARG A 155 6.67 -8.09 0.24
CA ARG A 155 7.61 -8.96 0.97
C ARG A 155 8.63 -8.19 1.81
N GLU A 156 8.91 -6.94 1.46
CA GLU A 156 9.73 -6.01 2.22
C GLU A 156 8.92 -5.28 3.30
N GLY A 157 7.60 -5.53 3.36
CA GLY A 157 6.64 -4.93 4.30
C GLY A 157 6.23 -3.51 3.95
N ARG A 158 6.50 -3.05 2.72
CA ARG A 158 6.10 -1.72 2.24
C ARG A 158 4.66 -1.75 1.76
N ILE A 159 3.95 -0.64 1.88
CA ILE A 159 2.57 -0.54 1.44
C ILE A 159 2.50 -0.58 -0.09
N ALA A 160 1.91 -1.66 -0.63
CA ALA A 160 1.68 -1.84 -2.05
C ALA A 160 0.28 -1.38 -2.48
N VAL A 161 -0.75 -1.71 -1.69
CA VAL A 161 -2.14 -1.38 -1.99
C VAL A 161 -2.88 -0.95 -0.74
N VAL A 162 -3.75 0.07 -0.86
CA VAL A 162 -4.72 0.47 0.18
C VAL A 162 -6.12 0.48 -0.43
N ILE A 163 -7.05 -0.25 0.18
CA ILE A 163 -8.45 -0.34 -0.23
C ILE A 163 -9.31 0.20 0.92
N ARG A 164 -10.06 1.29 0.66
CA ARG A 164 -10.91 1.95 1.67
C ARG A 164 -12.39 1.62 1.44
N ALA A 165 -12.69 0.34 1.31
CA ALA A 165 -14.03 -0.19 1.13
C ALA A 165 -14.05 -1.67 1.53
N ALA A 166 -15.24 -2.24 1.74
CA ALA A 166 -15.39 -3.67 1.90
C ALA A 166 -14.90 -4.42 0.65
N VAL A 167 -14.15 -5.49 0.86
CA VAL A 167 -13.60 -6.31 -0.22
C VAL A 167 -14.45 -7.55 -0.49
N ARG A 168 -14.28 -8.10 -1.70
CA ARG A 168 -14.76 -9.43 -2.09
C ARG A 168 -13.55 -10.27 -2.46
N GLN A 169 -13.63 -11.58 -2.24
CA GLN A 169 -12.56 -12.50 -2.61
C GLN A 169 -12.17 -12.36 -4.07
N GLU A 170 -13.15 -12.29 -4.97
CA GLU A 170 -12.94 -12.14 -6.41
C GLU A 170 -12.16 -10.89 -6.81
N GLY A 171 -12.23 -9.82 -6.00
CA GLY A 171 -11.48 -8.58 -6.23
C GLY A 171 -10.13 -8.55 -5.49
N LEU A 172 -10.06 -9.05 -4.26
CA LEU A 172 -8.86 -9.00 -3.43
C LEU A 172 -7.82 -10.05 -3.83
N GLN A 173 -8.25 -11.29 -4.07
CA GLN A 173 -7.34 -12.41 -4.35
C GLN A 173 -6.40 -12.13 -5.54
N PRO A 174 -6.86 -11.64 -6.71
CA PRO A 174 -5.95 -11.33 -7.82
C PRO A 174 -4.92 -10.24 -7.49
N ILE A 175 -5.28 -9.27 -6.64
CA ILE A 175 -4.35 -8.23 -6.17
C ILE A 175 -3.26 -8.87 -5.32
N VAL A 176 -3.64 -9.68 -4.33
CA VAL A 176 -2.71 -10.36 -3.41
C VAL A 176 -1.78 -11.30 -4.17
N GLU A 177 -2.31 -12.11 -5.08
CA GLU A 177 -1.53 -13.05 -5.91
C GLU A 177 -0.51 -12.30 -6.79
N ARG A 178 -0.90 -11.16 -7.36
CA ARG A 178 0.00 -10.34 -8.17
C ARG A 178 1.13 -9.75 -7.34
N ILE A 179 0.84 -9.20 -6.15
CA ILE A 179 1.89 -8.70 -5.25
C ILE A 179 2.79 -9.85 -4.76
N ALA A 180 2.23 -11.03 -4.49
CA ALA A 180 3.00 -12.21 -4.11
C ALA A 180 3.91 -12.73 -5.23
N ALA A 181 3.53 -12.53 -6.49
CA ALA A 181 4.32 -12.91 -7.65
C ALA A 181 5.45 -11.90 -8.00
N GLU A 182 5.47 -10.73 -7.37
CA GLU A 182 6.55 -9.76 -7.57
C GLU A 182 7.88 -10.34 -7.10
N SER A 183 8.93 -10.16 -7.91
CA SER A 183 10.29 -10.49 -7.49
C SER A 183 10.74 -9.55 -6.38
N PRO A 184 11.50 -10.02 -5.37
CA PRO A 184 12.11 -9.13 -4.39
C PRO A 184 12.89 -8.02 -5.09
N ALA A 185 12.76 -6.79 -4.58
CA ALA A 185 13.55 -5.68 -5.10
C ALA A 185 15.05 -6.04 -5.04
N PRO A 186 15.86 -5.73 -6.08
CA PRO A 186 17.27 -6.00 -6.04
C PRO A 186 17.88 -5.33 -4.80
N SER A 187 18.42 -6.15 -3.90
CA SER A 187 19.07 -5.69 -2.67
C SER A 187 20.36 -4.97 -3.04
N GLY A 188 20.31 -3.65 -3.10
CA GLY A 188 21.52 -2.85 -3.24
C GLY A 188 21.47 -1.81 -4.35
N GLN A 189 21.01 -0.63 -3.97
CA GLN A 189 21.62 0.64 -4.39
C GLN A 189 21.01 1.76 -3.51
N ARG A 190 21.65 1.96 -2.38
CA ARG A 190 21.55 3.22 -1.62
C ARG A 190 22.95 3.70 -1.35
#